data_391764d3730281092a4f46c625472c10
#
_entry.id   391764d3730281092a4f46c625472c10
#
_cell.length_a   1.000
_cell.length_b   1.000
_cell.length_c   1.000
_cell.angle_alpha   90.00
_cell.angle_beta   90.00
_cell.angle_gamma   90.00
#
_symmetry.space_group_name_H-M   'P 1'
#
loop_
_entity.id
_entity.type
_entity.pdbx_description
1 polymer ?
#
loop_
_entity_poly.entity_id
_entity_poly.type
_entity_poly.pdbx_seq_one_letter_code
_entity_poly.pdbx_strand_id
1 'polypeptide(L)'
;MAREFDTRPDGIPGSRLSGPWPVGQYADRLREQLRGFSRVQVFGEVFNLRSGRARVWFELRDARGALPCSMWRKDFDALRAPLADGQRVVAAGGCDYYPGSRAASPSFSFAVTDVRLAGEGDLLAQLDRLRRALHAEGLFEPQRRLERPALPRCMAS
;
A
#
# COMPACT_ATOMS: atom_id res chain seq x y z
N MET A 1 17.10 -10.77 -38.06
CA MET A 1 18.11 -9.99 -37.31
C MET A 1 18.06 -10.27 -35.80
N ALA A 2 18.02 -11.54 -35.44
CA ALA A 2 18.00 -11.93 -34.01
C ALA A 2 19.22 -12.78 -33.61
N ARG A 3 20.30 -12.75 -34.39
CA ARG A 3 21.44 -13.67 -34.23
C ARG A 3 22.69 -13.06 -33.59
N GLU A 4 22.73 -11.77 -33.30
CA GLU A 4 23.96 -11.10 -32.88
C GLU A 4 24.18 -11.11 -31.34
N PHE A 5 23.17 -11.52 -30.57
CA PHE A 5 23.25 -11.59 -29.10
C PHE A 5 23.25 -13.02 -28.55
N ASP A 6 23.35 -14.02 -29.39
CA ASP A 6 23.31 -15.42 -28.94
C ASP A 6 24.68 -15.94 -28.47
N THR A 7 25.74 -15.16 -28.66
CA THR A 7 27.08 -15.46 -28.11
C THR A 7 27.23 -14.73 -26.79
N ARG A 8 27.15 -15.47 -25.71
CA ARG A 8 27.37 -14.96 -24.39
C ARG A 8 28.76 -14.34 -24.28
N PRO A 9 28.88 -13.04 -23.97
CA PRO A 9 30.18 -12.39 -23.83
C PRO A 9 30.91 -12.88 -22.57
N ASP A 10 32.21 -12.67 -22.54
CA ASP A 10 33.01 -12.91 -21.33
C ASP A 10 32.58 -11.96 -20.22
N GLY A 11 32.69 -12.43 -18.97
CA GLY A 11 32.42 -11.62 -17.80
C GLY A 11 33.51 -10.56 -17.58
N ILE A 12 33.26 -9.67 -16.63
CA ILE A 12 34.20 -8.64 -16.19
C ILE A 12 35.44 -9.33 -15.56
N PRO A 13 36.65 -9.13 -16.11
CA PRO A 13 37.86 -9.78 -15.58
C PRO A 13 38.05 -9.52 -14.07
N GLY A 14 38.34 -10.60 -13.32
CA GLY A 14 38.52 -10.53 -11.87
C GLY A 14 37.26 -10.48 -11.04
N SER A 15 36.08 -10.43 -11.67
CA SER A 15 34.80 -10.46 -10.96
C SER A 15 34.43 -11.89 -10.52
N ARG A 16 33.94 -12.01 -9.27
CA ARG A 16 33.33 -13.25 -8.75
C ARG A 16 31.82 -13.26 -8.85
N LEU A 17 31.23 -12.26 -9.51
CA LEU A 17 29.78 -12.15 -9.67
C LEU A 17 29.26 -13.19 -10.68
N SER A 18 28.07 -13.69 -10.43
CA SER A 18 27.37 -14.61 -11.33
C SER A 18 26.94 -13.88 -12.59
N GLY A 19 27.20 -14.49 -13.75
CA GLY A 19 26.86 -13.91 -15.04
C GLY A 19 28.00 -14.03 -16.04
N PRO A 20 27.95 -13.25 -17.13
CA PRO A 20 26.93 -12.28 -17.53
C PRO A 20 25.61 -12.91 -17.95
N TRP A 21 24.50 -12.24 -17.59
CA TRP A 21 23.16 -12.65 -17.95
C TRP A 21 22.62 -11.80 -19.09
N PRO A 22 21.97 -12.37 -20.11
CA PRO A 22 21.17 -11.56 -21.01
C PRO A 22 20.14 -10.74 -20.28
N VAL A 23 19.98 -9.47 -20.65
CA VAL A 23 19.10 -8.54 -19.93
C VAL A 23 17.66 -9.06 -19.82
N GLY A 24 17.11 -9.61 -20.91
CA GLY A 24 15.76 -10.17 -20.90
C GLY A 24 15.62 -11.33 -19.93
N GLN A 25 16.60 -12.22 -19.89
CA GLN A 25 16.59 -13.35 -18.96
C GLN A 25 16.68 -12.91 -17.49
N TYR A 26 17.48 -11.90 -17.20
CA TYR A 26 17.55 -11.33 -15.86
C TYR A 26 16.24 -10.62 -15.48
N ALA A 27 15.65 -9.86 -16.40
CA ALA A 27 14.36 -9.22 -16.20
C ALA A 27 13.24 -10.22 -15.91
N ASP A 28 13.20 -11.34 -16.60
CA ASP A 28 12.22 -12.41 -16.38
C ASP A 28 12.38 -13.01 -14.98
N ARG A 29 13.61 -13.28 -14.54
CA ARG A 29 13.88 -13.75 -13.18
C ARG A 29 13.46 -12.73 -12.11
N LEU A 30 13.72 -11.45 -12.35
CA LEU A 30 13.29 -10.38 -11.46
C LEU A 30 11.77 -10.35 -11.32
N ARG A 31 11.04 -10.42 -12.44
CA ARG A 31 9.57 -10.50 -12.44
C ARG A 31 9.05 -11.70 -11.67
N GLU A 32 9.68 -12.86 -11.85
CA GLU A 32 9.30 -14.07 -11.14
C GLU A 32 9.48 -13.94 -9.62
N GLN A 33 10.59 -13.35 -9.19
CA GLN A 33 10.82 -13.07 -7.76
C GLN A 33 9.80 -12.06 -7.20
N LEU A 34 9.43 -11.05 -7.97
CA LEU A 34 8.44 -10.07 -7.56
C LEU A 34 7.02 -10.64 -7.42
N ARG A 35 6.72 -11.78 -8.04
CA ARG A 35 5.43 -12.48 -7.84
C ARG A 35 5.20 -12.89 -6.38
N GLY A 36 6.24 -13.09 -5.60
CA GLY A 36 6.14 -13.31 -4.16
C GLY A 36 5.57 -12.11 -3.39
N PHE A 37 5.64 -10.92 -3.97
CA PHE A 37 5.08 -9.67 -3.44
C PHE A 37 3.77 -9.26 -4.13
N SER A 38 3.08 -10.20 -4.76
CA SER A 38 1.74 -9.99 -5.29
C SER A 38 0.68 -10.22 -4.21
N ARG A 39 -0.47 -9.57 -4.36
CA ARG A 39 -1.62 -9.69 -3.44
C ARG A 39 -1.31 -9.28 -2.01
N VAL A 40 -0.66 -8.16 -1.86
CA VAL A 40 -0.40 -7.53 -0.56
C VAL A 40 -1.19 -6.25 -0.41
N GLN A 41 -1.34 -5.81 0.82
CA GLN A 41 -1.85 -4.49 1.13
C GLN A 41 -0.72 -3.66 1.73
N VAL A 42 -0.60 -2.43 1.27
CA VAL A 42 0.33 -1.44 1.81
C VAL A 42 -0.44 -0.19 2.18
N PHE A 43 0.01 0.49 3.21
CA PHE A 43 -0.60 1.76 3.57
C PHE A 43 0.44 2.88 3.56
N GLY A 44 -0.01 4.07 3.26
CA GLY A 44 0.83 5.25 3.22
C GLY A 44 0.03 6.48 2.84
N GLU A 45 0.73 7.59 2.70
CA GLU A 45 0.19 8.84 2.22
C GLU A 45 0.42 8.96 0.72
N VAL A 46 -0.62 9.37 0.01
CA VAL A 46 -0.56 9.61 -1.44
C VAL A 46 0.23 10.88 -1.72
N PHE A 47 1.15 10.77 -2.64
CA PHE A 47 1.99 11.87 -3.07
C PHE A 47 2.20 11.86 -4.57
N ASN A 48 2.32 13.06 -5.17
CA ASN A 48 2.69 13.23 -6.58
C ASN A 48 1.73 12.52 -7.55
N LEU A 49 0.43 12.65 -7.32
CA LEU A 49 -0.61 12.04 -8.15
C LEU A 49 -0.63 12.66 -9.55
N ARG A 50 -0.50 11.82 -10.55
CA ARG A 50 -0.52 12.21 -11.97
C ARG A 50 -1.48 11.34 -12.75
N SER A 51 -2.42 11.98 -13.42
CA SER A 51 -3.37 11.29 -14.27
C SER A 51 -2.89 11.22 -15.72
N GLY A 52 -2.65 10.00 -16.20
CA GLY A 52 -2.45 9.73 -17.62
C GLY A 52 -3.72 9.23 -18.31
N ARG A 53 -3.67 9.01 -19.61
CA ARG A 53 -4.82 8.50 -20.39
C ARG A 53 -5.20 7.07 -20.00
N ALA A 54 -4.23 6.19 -19.89
CA ALA A 54 -4.44 4.77 -19.62
C ALA A 54 -4.18 4.40 -18.15
N ARG A 55 -3.30 5.12 -17.48
CA ARG A 55 -2.89 4.84 -16.09
C ARG A 55 -2.78 6.13 -15.29
N VAL A 56 -3.00 5.99 -14.01
CA VAL A 56 -2.72 6.99 -12.99
C VAL A 56 -1.47 6.56 -12.25
N TRP A 57 -0.57 7.50 -12.00
CA TRP A 57 0.69 7.28 -11.30
C TRP A 57 0.70 8.11 -10.02
N PHE A 58 1.18 7.53 -8.95
CA PHE A 58 1.35 8.20 -7.67
C PHE A 58 2.43 7.50 -6.85
N GLU A 59 2.76 8.06 -5.73
CA GLU A 59 3.67 7.46 -4.76
C GLU A 59 2.92 7.24 -3.45
N LEU A 60 3.18 6.13 -2.79
CA LEU A 60 2.82 5.95 -1.39
C LEU A 60 4.05 6.20 -0.54
N ARG A 61 3.92 7.04 0.45
CA ARG A 61 5.01 7.42 1.34
C ARG A 61 4.64 7.20 2.81
N ASP A 62 5.67 6.86 3.58
CA ASP A 62 5.64 6.88 5.04
C ASP A 62 6.92 7.54 5.57
N ALA A 63 7.16 7.48 6.88
CA ALA A 63 8.35 8.05 7.50
C ALA A 63 9.67 7.37 7.08
N ARG A 64 9.63 6.19 6.48
CA ARG A 64 10.79 5.37 6.16
C ARG A 64 11.10 5.26 4.67
N GLY A 65 10.12 5.51 3.81
CA GLY A 65 10.32 5.36 2.38
C GLY A 65 9.14 5.72 1.50
N ALA A 66 9.34 5.50 0.22
CA ALA A 66 8.35 5.73 -0.82
C ALA A 66 8.28 4.55 -1.78
N LEU A 67 7.10 4.26 -2.26
CA LEU A 67 6.82 3.20 -3.23
C LEU A 67 6.13 3.80 -4.45
N PRO A 68 6.71 3.65 -5.66
CA PRO A 68 6.02 4.08 -6.88
C PRO A 68 4.83 3.19 -7.16
N CYS A 69 3.67 3.78 -7.36
CA CYS A 69 2.41 3.09 -7.59
C CYS A 69 1.82 3.45 -8.94
N SER A 70 1.13 2.51 -9.55
CA SER A 70 0.33 2.74 -10.75
C SER A 70 -1.02 2.04 -10.65
N MET A 71 -2.05 2.64 -11.23
CA MET A 71 -3.39 2.08 -11.28
C MET A 71 -3.97 2.28 -12.67
N TRP A 72 -4.75 1.34 -13.17
CA TRP A 72 -5.47 1.54 -14.41
C TRP A 72 -6.49 2.66 -14.27
N ARG A 73 -6.61 3.50 -15.28
CA ARG A 73 -7.54 4.64 -15.27
C ARG A 73 -8.97 4.23 -14.97
N LYS A 74 -9.44 3.14 -15.58
CA LYS A 74 -10.78 2.61 -15.34
C LYS A 74 -11.03 2.22 -13.88
N ASP A 75 -10.03 1.63 -13.23
CA ASP A 75 -10.13 1.21 -11.83
C ASP A 75 -10.05 2.42 -10.90
N PHE A 76 -9.23 3.39 -11.26
CA PHE A 76 -9.14 4.68 -10.56
C PHE A 76 -10.47 5.46 -10.61
N ASP A 77 -11.10 5.53 -11.79
CA ASP A 77 -12.38 6.21 -11.96
C ASP A 77 -13.53 5.47 -11.25
N ALA A 78 -13.38 4.17 -10.99
CA ALA A 78 -14.33 3.36 -10.26
C ALA A 78 -14.17 3.44 -8.73
N LEU A 79 -13.17 4.15 -8.20
CA LEU A 79 -12.98 4.33 -6.76
C LEU A 79 -14.17 5.07 -6.16
N ARG A 80 -14.60 4.62 -4.98
CA ARG A 80 -15.74 5.23 -4.26
C ARG A 80 -15.49 6.66 -3.79
N ALA A 81 -14.23 7.01 -3.60
CA ALA A 81 -13.82 8.34 -3.19
C ALA A 81 -12.68 8.84 -4.07
N PRO A 82 -12.64 10.13 -4.42
CA PRO A 82 -11.54 10.68 -5.18
C PRO A 82 -10.23 10.57 -4.39
N LEU A 83 -9.19 10.13 -5.08
CA LEU A 83 -7.84 10.06 -4.54
C LEU A 83 -7.14 11.40 -4.76
N ALA A 84 -6.50 11.92 -3.73
CA ALA A 84 -5.74 13.17 -3.79
C ALA A 84 -4.45 13.09 -2.97
N ASP A 85 -3.51 13.97 -3.31
CA ASP A 85 -2.27 14.12 -2.54
C ASP A 85 -2.55 14.43 -1.06
N GLY A 86 -1.77 13.87 -0.17
CA GLY A 86 -1.90 14.04 1.27
C GLY A 86 -2.91 13.10 1.95
N GLN A 87 -3.64 12.32 1.20
CA GLN A 87 -4.57 11.35 1.77
C GLN A 87 -3.84 10.09 2.23
N ARG A 88 -4.21 9.61 3.41
CA ARG A 88 -3.79 8.30 3.89
C ARG A 88 -4.71 7.22 3.32
N VAL A 89 -4.08 6.21 2.72
CA VAL A 89 -4.79 5.12 2.05
C VAL A 89 -4.20 3.77 2.37
N VAL A 90 -5.01 2.75 2.23
CA VAL A 90 -4.60 1.35 2.11
C VAL A 90 -4.80 0.97 0.65
N ALA A 91 -3.72 0.57 -0.01
CA ALA A 91 -3.71 0.12 -1.39
C ALA A 91 -3.46 -1.38 -1.47
N ALA A 92 -4.30 -2.08 -2.21
CA ALA A 92 -4.14 -3.49 -2.52
C ALA A 92 -3.52 -3.66 -3.91
N GLY A 93 -2.59 -4.59 -4.04
CA GLY A 93 -1.94 -4.84 -5.32
C GLY A 93 -0.68 -5.69 -5.18
N GLY A 94 0.26 -5.49 -6.08
CA GLY A 94 1.53 -6.19 -6.07
C GLY A 94 2.58 -5.50 -6.90
N CYS A 95 3.83 -5.76 -6.59
CA CYS A 95 4.95 -5.24 -7.38
C CYS A 95 4.96 -5.85 -8.78
N ASP A 96 5.16 -5.00 -9.78
CA ASP A 96 5.36 -5.39 -11.16
C ASP A 96 6.56 -4.68 -11.76
N TYR A 97 7.34 -5.41 -12.51
CA TYR A 97 8.42 -4.90 -13.32
C TYR A 97 8.09 -5.13 -14.80
N TYR A 98 7.94 -4.04 -15.52
CA TYR A 98 7.76 -4.05 -16.96
C TYR A 98 9.14 -3.93 -17.63
N PRO A 99 9.60 -4.94 -18.38
CA PRO A 99 10.94 -4.94 -18.97
C PRO A 99 11.10 -3.97 -20.14
N GLY A 100 10.03 -3.31 -20.54
CA GLY A 100 10.04 -2.41 -21.68
C GLY A 100 9.67 -3.08 -23.00
N SER A 101 9.54 -2.26 -24.03
CA SER A 101 9.35 -2.66 -25.41
C SER A 101 10.03 -1.64 -26.34
N ARG A 102 9.94 -1.82 -27.66
CA ARG A 102 10.42 -0.80 -28.60
C ARG A 102 9.70 0.55 -28.46
N ALA A 103 8.46 0.53 -27.96
CA ALA A 103 7.62 1.71 -27.83
C ALA A 103 7.52 2.27 -26.39
N ALA A 104 8.01 1.54 -25.39
CA ALA A 104 7.88 1.94 -24.00
C ALA A 104 9.11 1.55 -23.17
N SER A 105 9.55 2.45 -22.33
CA SER A 105 10.66 2.24 -21.40
C SER A 105 10.32 1.23 -20.30
N PRO A 106 11.33 0.53 -19.77
CA PRO A 106 11.15 -0.30 -18.57
C PRO A 106 10.61 0.52 -17.40
N SER A 107 9.79 -0.10 -16.58
CA SER A 107 9.26 0.56 -15.40
C SER A 107 9.03 -0.42 -14.25
N PHE A 108 9.21 0.07 -13.03
CA PHE A 108 8.86 -0.63 -11.81
C PHE A 108 7.75 0.12 -11.11
N SER A 109 6.72 -0.57 -10.68
CA SER A 109 5.67 0.02 -9.87
C SER A 109 4.93 -1.04 -9.05
N PHE A 110 4.31 -0.58 -7.98
CA PHE A 110 3.28 -1.32 -7.29
C PHE A 110 1.96 -1.13 -8.07
N ALA A 111 1.54 -2.20 -8.75
CA ALA A 111 0.32 -2.20 -9.54
C ALA A 111 -0.88 -2.30 -8.60
N VAL A 112 -1.54 -1.18 -8.39
CA VAL A 112 -2.68 -1.06 -7.48
C VAL A 112 -3.95 -1.53 -8.17
N THR A 113 -4.69 -2.41 -7.51
CA THR A 113 -5.98 -2.93 -7.98
C THR A 113 -7.16 -2.30 -7.25
N ASP A 114 -6.97 -1.92 -6.00
CA ASP A 114 -8.00 -1.28 -5.19
C ASP A 114 -7.38 -0.36 -4.12
N VAL A 115 -8.11 0.67 -3.72
CA VAL A 115 -7.70 1.65 -2.72
C VAL A 115 -8.85 1.96 -1.78
N ARG A 116 -8.55 1.99 -0.49
CA ARG A 116 -9.45 2.45 0.56
C ARG A 116 -8.83 3.63 1.30
N LEU A 117 -9.60 4.68 1.53
CA LEU A 117 -9.17 5.77 2.40
C LEU A 117 -8.98 5.24 3.83
N ALA A 118 -7.83 5.55 4.42
CA ALA A 118 -7.58 5.29 5.82
C ALA A 118 -8.18 6.46 6.64
N GLY A 119 -9.07 6.15 7.55
CA GLY A 119 -9.65 7.19 8.42
C GLY A 119 -11.02 6.86 8.98
N GLU A 120 -12.02 6.65 8.14
CA GLU A 120 -13.38 6.38 8.65
C GLU A 120 -13.51 5.01 9.32
N GLY A 121 -12.97 3.97 8.69
CA GLY A 121 -12.96 2.62 9.28
C GLY A 121 -11.92 2.44 10.38
N ASP A 122 -10.81 3.14 10.31
CA ASP A 122 -9.72 3.02 11.29
C ASP A 122 -10.06 3.70 12.60
N LEU A 123 -10.81 4.80 12.57
CA LEU A 123 -11.28 5.46 13.79
C LEU A 123 -12.21 4.55 14.60
N LEU A 124 -13.15 3.88 13.96
CA LEU A 124 -14.03 2.91 14.60
C LEU A 124 -13.25 1.72 15.16
N ALA A 125 -12.29 1.19 14.40
CA ALA A 125 -11.43 0.10 14.86
C ALA A 125 -10.54 0.51 16.04
N GLN A 126 -10.03 1.74 16.05
CA GLN A 126 -9.28 2.30 17.18
C GLN A 126 -10.15 2.47 18.41
N LEU A 127 -11.38 2.98 18.25
CA LEU A 127 -12.34 3.10 19.34
C LEU A 127 -12.71 1.72 19.93
N ASP A 128 -12.89 0.70 19.09
CA ASP A 128 -13.16 -0.65 19.56
C ASP A 128 -11.98 -1.26 20.30
N ARG A 129 -10.75 -1.05 19.83
CA ARG A 129 -9.53 -1.48 20.53
C ARG A 129 -9.39 -0.78 21.88
N LEU A 130 -9.64 0.53 21.91
CA LEU A 130 -9.59 1.32 23.13
C LEU A 130 -10.66 0.87 24.13
N ARG A 131 -11.89 0.61 23.66
CA ARG A 131 -12.95 0.05 24.50
C ARG A 131 -12.56 -1.30 25.10
N ARG A 132 -12.00 -2.21 24.29
CA ARG A 132 -11.56 -3.53 24.77
C ARG A 132 -10.44 -3.40 25.82
N ALA A 133 -9.48 -2.50 25.58
CA ALA A 133 -8.40 -2.26 26.53
C ALA A 133 -8.94 -1.69 27.87
N LEU A 134 -9.85 -0.73 27.82
CA LEU A 134 -10.49 -0.16 29.00
C LEU A 134 -11.37 -1.17 29.76
N HIS A 135 -12.04 -2.07 29.04
CA HIS A 135 -12.78 -3.19 29.65
C HIS A 135 -11.85 -4.20 30.33
N ALA A 136 -10.72 -4.52 29.71
CA ALA A 136 -9.72 -5.43 30.28
C ALA A 136 -9.06 -4.85 31.53
N GLU A 137 -8.91 -3.52 31.60
CA GLU A 137 -8.39 -2.80 32.77
C GLU A 137 -9.43 -2.56 33.88
N GLY A 138 -10.69 -2.95 33.68
CA GLY A 138 -11.76 -2.86 34.68
C GLY A 138 -12.19 -1.44 35.04
N LEU A 139 -11.81 -0.44 34.23
CA LEU A 139 -12.08 0.98 34.51
C LEU A 139 -13.56 1.35 34.46
N PHE A 140 -14.42 0.52 33.89
CA PHE A 140 -15.87 0.75 33.80
C PHE A 140 -16.67 0.10 34.94
N GLU A 141 -16.08 -0.78 35.76
CA GLU A 141 -16.77 -1.45 36.84
C GLU A 141 -17.05 -0.56 38.08
N PRO A 142 -16.17 0.42 38.45
CA PRO A 142 -16.44 1.24 39.61
C PRO A 142 -17.68 2.13 39.49
N GLN A 143 -18.05 2.54 38.27
CA GLN A 143 -19.20 3.43 38.09
C GLN A 143 -20.56 2.73 38.26
N ARG A 144 -20.64 1.41 38.13
CA ARG A 144 -21.86 0.64 38.41
C ARG A 144 -22.13 0.41 39.89
N ARG A 145 -21.14 0.64 40.76
CA ARG A 145 -21.24 0.49 42.20
C ARG A 145 -21.56 1.79 42.94
N LEU A 146 -21.62 2.92 42.23
CA LEU A 146 -22.07 4.17 42.81
C LEU A 146 -23.60 4.11 42.93
N GLU A 147 -24.09 3.84 44.13
CA GLU A 147 -25.48 4.03 44.48
C GLU A 147 -25.87 5.47 44.14
N ARG A 148 -26.98 5.62 43.43
CA ARG A 148 -27.54 6.97 43.22
C ARG A 148 -27.87 7.58 44.57
N PRO A 149 -27.35 8.76 44.87
CA PRO A 149 -27.77 9.45 46.11
C PRO A 149 -29.28 9.67 46.07
N ALA A 150 -29.94 9.22 47.10
CA ALA A 150 -31.37 9.45 47.28
C ALA A 150 -31.63 10.95 47.28
N LEU A 151 -32.49 11.39 46.35
CA LEU A 151 -32.95 12.79 46.35
C LEU A 151 -33.61 13.10 47.68
N PRO A 152 -33.22 14.20 48.37
CA PRO A 152 -33.92 14.63 49.58
C PRO A 152 -35.36 14.97 49.20
N ARG A 153 -36.33 14.31 49.86
CA ARG A 153 -37.74 14.72 49.83
C ARG A 153 -37.85 16.11 50.43
N CYS A 154 -38.16 17.09 49.57
CA CYS A 154 -38.66 18.37 50.10
C CYS A 154 -39.99 18.12 50.82
N MET A 155 -40.01 18.23 52.13
CA MET A 155 -41.23 18.40 52.87
C MET A 155 -41.74 19.80 52.56
N ALA A 156 -42.89 19.87 51.89
CA ALA A 156 -43.72 21.08 51.85
C ALA A 156 -44.44 21.17 53.17
N SER A 157 -44.25 22.28 53.83
CA SER A 157 -45.17 22.82 54.88
C SER A 157 -45.97 23.94 54.26
#